data_16959777d80e749cf0f679f1ce74f8be
#
_entry.id   16959777d80e749cf0f679f1ce74f8be
#
_cell.length_a   1.000
_cell.length_b   1.000
_cell.length_c   1.000
_cell.angle_alpha   90.00
_cell.angle_beta   90.00
_cell.angle_gamma   90.00
#
_symmetry.space_group_name_H-M   'P 1'
#
loop_
_entity.id
_entity.type
_entity.pdbx_description
1 polymer ?
#
loop_
_entity_poly.entity_id
_entity_poly.type
_entity_poly.pdbx_seq_one_letter_code
_entity_poly.pdbx_strand_id
1 'polypeptide(L)'
;MHSKVCFGVAALASWLVAEAGDWPQWRGPHRDGQTSESVPAQLPSTPEVLWRVPLGHGYSAPIVAGQIVLVMDDTGGQETAHALAAATGKKLWSVPLGDSFADEFEPGPRCTPVIEGDRVYAQTAKGELRCLSLADGSTRWRTNFADFGATWNPDRNSGGGAANRRGNCGSPVITGDRLLVQVGSTNGASIVAFDKLTGRVLWKSQNDLTCYSSPVVARLAGRPQFVTATCEGLLALAPENGSVLWRVPFKTGANRNVLTPLLLDDTVYFASYTTGLRAVKVQPSGAGVEPVEQWLNRDLKVNLSSPVAVGGFIYGLGPSKDFICVDRAAGQKKWAQSGFGDVAATIAAGDRLLVLTDLGELRVLAANPDHYEELGRVQVSGKTYSHPALANGVLYVRDPRELQAVRLAARDLP
;
A
#
# COMPACT_ATOMS: atom_id res chain seq x y z
N MET A 1 33.41 -43.76 -30.12
CA MET A 1 33.14 -43.19 -28.79
C MET A 1 33.04 -41.70 -28.92
N HIS A 2 31.82 -41.15 -29.00
CA HIS A 2 31.59 -39.70 -29.06
C HIS A 2 30.85 -39.30 -27.77
N SER A 3 31.57 -38.63 -26.90
CA SER A 3 31.02 -38.08 -25.65
C SER A 3 30.23 -36.79 -25.96
N LYS A 4 28.92 -36.79 -25.72
CA LYS A 4 28.07 -35.57 -25.74
C LYS A 4 28.15 -34.91 -24.39
N VAL A 5 28.77 -33.76 -24.32
CA VAL A 5 28.74 -32.87 -23.16
C VAL A 5 27.44 -32.08 -23.25
N CYS A 6 26.52 -32.32 -22.32
CA CYS A 6 25.32 -31.46 -22.12
C CYS A 6 25.71 -30.25 -21.26
N PHE A 7 25.71 -29.07 -21.83
CA PHE A 7 25.76 -27.82 -21.07
C PHE A 7 24.35 -27.53 -20.52
N GLY A 8 24.19 -27.69 -19.22
CA GLY A 8 23.03 -27.20 -18.50
C GLY A 8 23.11 -25.67 -18.33
N VAL A 9 22.21 -24.96 -19.00
CA VAL A 9 22.03 -23.52 -18.78
C VAL A 9 21.29 -23.37 -17.45
N ALA A 10 22.00 -22.99 -16.39
CA ALA A 10 21.41 -22.54 -15.14
C ALA A 10 20.78 -21.16 -15.39
N ALA A 11 19.47 -21.07 -15.41
CA ALA A 11 18.74 -19.82 -15.40
C ALA A 11 18.96 -19.16 -14.04
N LEU A 12 19.83 -18.17 -13.99
CA LEU A 12 19.97 -17.25 -12.88
C LEU A 12 18.68 -16.43 -12.82
N ALA A 13 17.81 -16.74 -11.87
CA ALA A 13 16.71 -15.89 -11.49
C ALA A 13 17.30 -14.59 -10.91
N SER A 14 17.42 -13.56 -11.75
CA SER A 14 17.75 -12.21 -11.29
C SER A 14 16.56 -11.70 -10.47
N TRP A 15 16.71 -11.73 -9.17
CA TRP A 15 15.90 -10.94 -8.26
C TRP A 15 16.23 -9.48 -8.57
N LEU A 16 15.31 -8.77 -9.22
CA LEU A 16 15.40 -7.32 -9.33
C LEU A 16 15.29 -6.76 -7.91
N VAL A 17 16.44 -6.51 -7.31
CA VAL A 17 16.56 -5.69 -6.11
C VAL A 17 16.07 -4.31 -6.55
N ALA A 18 15.03 -3.78 -5.91
CA ALA A 18 14.69 -2.36 -6.06
C ALA A 18 15.97 -1.58 -5.77
N GLU A 19 16.35 -0.69 -6.69
CA GLU A 19 17.51 0.17 -6.45
C GLU A 19 17.25 0.97 -5.17
N ALA A 20 18.28 1.17 -4.36
CA ALA A 20 18.18 2.03 -3.19
C ALA A 20 17.67 3.39 -3.65
N GLY A 21 16.48 3.80 -3.14
CA GLY A 21 15.84 5.04 -3.54
C GLY A 21 14.53 4.89 -4.32
N ASP A 22 14.09 3.68 -4.72
CA ASP A 22 12.80 3.48 -5.38
C ASP A 22 11.64 3.32 -4.37
N TRP A 23 10.44 3.79 -4.78
CA TRP A 23 9.17 3.61 -4.06
C TRP A 23 8.10 3.05 -5.02
N PRO A 24 8.27 1.82 -5.53
CA PRO A 24 7.59 1.35 -6.76
C PRO A 24 6.16 0.88 -6.56
N GLN A 25 5.64 0.90 -5.34
CA GLN A 25 4.31 0.42 -4.99
C GLN A 25 3.77 1.04 -3.70
N TRP A 26 2.54 0.68 -3.34
CA TRP A 26 1.89 1.07 -2.10
C TRP A 26 2.78 0.82 -0.88
N ARG A 27 3.07 1.90 -0.11
CA ARG A 27 3.89 1.89 1.10
C ARG A 27 5.33 1.39 0.88
N GLY A 28 5.92 1.64 -0.29
CA GLY A 28 7.32 1.40 -0.58
C GLY A 28 7.68 -0.03 -0.97
N PRO A 29 8.97 -0.32 -1.05
CA PRO A 29 9.48 -1.58 -1.65
C PRO A 29 8.91 -2.84 -1.03
N HIS A 30 8.65 -2.83 0.28
CA HIS A 30 8.18 -3.98 1.06
C HIS A 30 6.73 -3.84 1.55
N ARG A 31 6.01 -2.78 1.17
CA ARG A 31 4.62 -2.48 1.57
C ARG A 31 4.44 -2.29 3.08
N ASP A 32 5.50 -2.01 3.80
CA ASP A 32 5.57 -1.86 5.26
C ASP A 32 5.73 -0.41 5.73
N GLY A 33 5.90 0.52 4.76
CA GLY A 33 6.13 1.94 5.05
C GLY A 33 7.56 2.25 5.49
N GLN A 34 8.51 1.35 5.21
CA GLN A 34 9.91 1.56 5.57
C GLN A 34 10.76 1.92 4.35
N THR A 35 11.83 2.66 4.60
CA THR A 35 12.88 2.97 3.62
C THR A 35 14.25 2.80 4.24
N SER A 36 15.23 2.48 3.40
CA SER A 36 16.65 2.51 3.76
C SER A 36 17.29 3.89 3.56
N GLU A 37 16.53 4.85 3.02
CA GLU A 37 17.04 6.20 2.83
C GLU A 37 17.27 6.92 4.15
N SER A 38 18.29 7.76 4.17
CA SER A 38 18.54 8.65 5.30
C SER A 38 17.63 9.88 5.21
N VAL A 39 17.02 10.26 6.32
CA VAL A 39 16.18 11.44 6.44
C VAL A 39 16.85 12.44 7.36
N PRO A 40 16.87 13.76 7.03
CA PRO A 40 17.52 14.77 7.87
C PRO A 40 16.88 14.82 9.27
N ALA A 41 17.68 15.12 10.29
CA ALA A 41 17.20 15.29 11.66
C ALA A 41 16.31 16.52 11.77
N GLN A 42 16.59 17.55 10.99
CA GLN A 42 15.86 18.82 10.97
C GLN A 42 15.36 19.08 9.55
N LEU A 43 14.10 19.45 9.44
CA LEU A 43 13.52 19.94 8.19
C LEU A 43 13.89 21.42 7.99
N PRO A 44 14.12 21.85 6.74
CA PRO A 44 14.25 23.28 6.46
C PRO A 44 12.95 24.00 6.81
N SER A 45 13.02 25.21 7.35
CA SER A 45 11.83 26.02 7.68
C SER A 45 10.95 26.33 6.48
N THR A 46 11.56 26.34 5.29
CA THR A 46 10.86 26.42 3.99
C THR A 46 11.36 25.28 3.12
N PRO A 47 10.51 24.31 2.76
CA PRO A 47 10.92 23.18 1.96
C PRO A 47 11.24 23.63 0.53
N GLU A 48 12.30 23.07 -0.07
CA GLU A 48 12.61 23.27 -1.48
C GLU A 48 11.63 22.45 -2.33
N VAL A 49 10.67 23.14 -2.94
CA VAL A 49 9.79 22.52 -3.93
C VAL A 49 10.51 22.49 -5.28
N LEU A 50 10.83 21.30 -5.76
CA LEU A 50 11.51 21.11 -7.03
C LEU A 50 10.57 21.39 -8.21
N TRP A 51 9.35 20.93 -8.14
CA TRP A 51 8.30 21.14 -9.12
C TRP A 51 6.90 20.87 -8.56
N ARG A 52 5.88 21.42 -9.23
CA ARG A 52 4.45 21.14 -9.01
C ARG A 52 3.79 20.83 -10.34
N VAL A 53 2.87 19.87 -10.33
CA VAL A 53 2.07 19.48 -11.49
C VAL A 53 0.61 19.41 -11.09
N PRO A 54 -0.31 20.14 -11.78
CA PRO A 54 -1.73 20.02 -11.53
C PRO A 54 -2.22 18.57 -11.70
N LEU A 55 -3.06 18.13 -10.77
CA LEU A 55 -3.76 16.85 -10.79
C LEU A 55 -5.25 17.03 -10.54
N GLY A 56 -6.03 16.05 -10.98
CA GLY A 56 -7.42 15.86 -10.58
C GLY A 56 -7.58 15.15 -9.24
N HIS A 57 -8.83 14.89 -8.88
CA HIS A 57 -9.19 14.21 -7.64
C HIS A 57 -8.68 12.76 -7.58
N GLY A 58 -8.68 12.18 -6.39
CA GLY A 58 -8.35 10.78 -6.14
C GLY A 58 -7.42 10.57 -4.95
N TYR A 59 -7.33 9.32 -4.51
CA TYR A 59 -6.56 8.91 -3.33
C TYR A 59 -5.35 8.03 -3.66
N SER A 60 -5.10 7.78 -4.95
CA SER A 60 -3.92 7.02 -5.38
C SER A 60 -2.63 7.70 -4.91
N ALA A 61 -1.78 6.97 -4.22
CA ALA A 61 -0.47 7.46 -3.83
C ALA A 61 0.46 7.57 -5.05
N PRO A 62 1.37 8.56 -5.10
CA PRO A 62 2.46 8.54 -6.06
C PRO A 62 3.39 7.35 -5.79
N ILE A 63 3.99 6.81 -6.85
CA ILE A 63 5.04 5.80 -6.78
C ILE A 63 6.19 6.20 -7.69
N VAL A 64 7.39 5.72 -7.37
CA VAL A 64 8.62 6.12 -8.05
C VAL A 64 9.46 4.89 -8.41
N ALA A 65 9.91 4.83 -9.65
CA ALA A 65 10.89 3.85 -10.09
C ALA A 65 11.90 4.53 -11.04
N GLY A 66 13.16 4.51 -10.66
CA GLY A 66 14.24 5.22 -11.37
C GLY A 66 13.91 6.70 -11.59
N GLN A 67 13.78 7.10 -12.84
CA GLN A 67 13.52 8.49 -13.24
C GLN A 67 12.04 8.80 -13.49
N ILE A 68 11.12 7.91 -13.11
CA ILE A 68 9.70 8.05 -13.39
C ILE A 68 8.90 8.09 -12.09
N VAL A 69 8.04 9.11 -11.98
CA VAL A 69 6.96 9.16 -10.99
C VAL A 69 5.66 8.78 -11.68
N LEU A 70 4.93 7.84 -11.10
CA LEU A 70 3.60 7.46 -11.56
C LEU A 70 2.55 7.84 -10.53
N VAL A 71 1.41 8.39 -11.01
CA VAL A 71 0.26 8.74 -10.18
C VAL A 71 -1.02 8.54 -10.99
N MET A 72 -2.13 8.32 -10.30
CA MET A 72 -3.45 8.26 -10.94
C MET A 72 -4.36 9.35 -10.36
N ASP A 73 -5.22 9.93 -11.21
CA ASP A 73 -6.24 10.91 -10.82
C ASP A 73 -7.54 10.76 -11.62
N ASP A 74 -8.52 11.58 -11.29
CA ASP A 74 -9.70 11.82 -12.12
C ASP A 74 -9.41 12.99 -13.06
N THR A 75 -9.21 12.69 -14.32
CA THR A 75 -9.10 13.70 -15.39
C THR A 75 -10.36 13.67 -16.26
N GLY A 76 -11.21 14.67 -16.12
CA GLY A 76 -12.40 14.82 -16.96
C GLY A 76 -13.43 13.69 -16.80
N GLY A 77 -13.58 13.13 -15.61
CA GLY A 77 -14.50 12.03 -15.34
C GLY A 77 -13.93 10.65 -15.68
N GLN A 78 -12.62 10.56 -15.91
CA GLN A 78 -11.93 9.30 -16.18
C GLN A 78 -10.77 9.09 -15.21
N GLU A 79 -10.66 7.91 -14.64
CA GLU A 79 -9.45 7.53 -13.90
C GLU A 79 -8.30 7.35 -14.87
N THR A 80 -7.29 8.21 -14.73
CA THR A 80 -6.18 8.36 -15.68
C THR A 80 -4.86 8.10 -14.96
N ALA A 81 -3.99 7.30 -15.58
CA ALA A 81 -2.61 7.11 -15.12
C ALA A 81 -1.68 8.09 -15.82
N HIS A 82 -0.79 8.73 -15.06
CA HIS A 82 0.21 9.68 -15.55
C HIS A 82 1.61 9.25 -15.16
N ALA A 83 2.52 9.22 -16.13
CA ALA A 83 3.95 9.12 -15.86
C ALA A 83 4.60 10.49 -16.03
N LEU A 84 5.42 10.86 -15.08
CA LEU A 84 6.13 12.13 -15.03
C LEU A 84 7.63 11.87 -14.88
N ALA A 85 8.46 12.73 -15.45
CA ALA A 85 9.90 12.73 -15.19
C ALA A 85 10.16 13.17 -13.75
N ALA A 86 10.82 12.34 -12.95
CA ALA A 86 11.04 12.57 -11.52
C ALA A 86 11.79 13.89 -11.24
N ALA A 87 12.75 14.23 -12.10
CA ALA A 87 13.58 15.42 -11.92
C ALA A 87 12.84 16.74 -12.19
N THR A 88 11.79 16.75 -13.05
CA THR A 88 11.19 17.99 -13.58
C THR A 88 9.68 18.06 -13.48
N GLY A 89 9.00 16.96 -13.14
CA GLY A 89 7.54 16.87 -13.22
C GLY A 89 6.97 16.87 -14.64
N LYS A 90 7.83 16.91 -15.68
CA LYS A 90 7.36 16.90 -17.06
C LYS A 90 6.58 15.62 -17.35
N LYS A 91 5.34 15.79 -17.86
CA LYS A 91 4.50 14.68 -18.26
C LYS A 91 5.12 13.92 -19.43
N LEU A 92 5.33 12.63 -19.27
CA LEU A 92 5.85 11.71 -20.28
C LEU A 92 4.70 11.10 -21.09
N TRP A 93 3.69 10.60 -20.39
CA TRP A 93 2.46 10.08 -20.99
C TRP A 93 1.29 10.17 -20.01
N SER A 94 0.07 10.06 -20.55
CA SER A 94 -1.19 9.95 -19.81
C SER A 94 -2.11 8.97 -20.51
N VAL A 95 -2.70 8.04 -19.73
CA VAL A 95 -3.57 7.00 -20.28
C VAL A 95 -4.87 6.93 -19.46
N PRO A 96 -6.03 7.24 -20.06
CA PRO A 96 -7.32 7.03 -19.43
C PRO A 96 -7.56 5.50 -19.32
N LEU A 97 -7.91 5.04 -18.11
CA LEU A 97 -8.13 3.64 -17.82
C LEU A 97 -9.62 3.26 -17.86
N GLY A 98 -10.50 4.17 -17.46
CA GLY A 98 -11.93 3.94 -17.44
C GLY A 98 -12.67 5.06 -16.72
N ASP A 99 -14.01 4.99 -16.72
CA ASP A 99 -14.86 5.98 -16.07
C ASP A 99 -14.59 6.08 -14.58
N SER A 100 -14.53 7.30 -14.09
CA SER A 100 -14.29 7.59 -12.69
C SER A 100 -15.37 7.01 -11.78
N PHE A 101 -14.96 6.51 -10.65
CA PHE A 101 -15.83 6.16 -9.55
C PHE A 101 -16.08 7.40 -8.69
N ALA A 102 -17.31 7.60 -8.25
CA ALA A 102 -17.66 8.68 -7.32
C ALA A 102 -18.58 8.16 -6.21
N ASP A 103 -18.37 8.65 -5.01
CA ASP A 103 -19.22 8.44 -3.84
C ASP A 103 -19.36 9.74 -3.04
N GLU A 104 -19.75 9.66 -1.76
CA GLU A 104 -19.90 10.83 -0.89
C GLU A 104 -18.57 11.52 -0.49
N PHE A 105 -17.42 10.97 -0.84
CA PHE A 105 -16.13 11.62 -0.65
C PHE A 105 -15.70 12.35 -1.93
N GLU A 106 -14.67 11.90 -2.60
CA GLU A 106 -14.22 12.50 -3.85
C GLU A 106 -14.21 11.49 -4.97
N PRO A 107 -14.38 11.91 -6.23
CA PRO A 107 -14.24 11.00 -7.37
C PRO A 107 -12.79 10.51 -7.52
N GLY A 108 -12.59 9.53 -8.40
CA GLY A 108 -11.31 9.08 -8.87
C GLY A 108 -10.74 7.83 -8.20
N PRO A 109 -9.48 7.51 -8.53
CA PRO A 109 -8.84 6.26 -8.16
C PRO A 109 -8.65 6.11 -6.66
N ARG A 110 -8.80 4.87 -6.19
CA ARG A 110 -8.75 4.49 -4.77
C ARG A 110 -7.50 3.70 -4.40
N CYS A 111 -6.89 3.03 -5.36
CA CYS A 111 -5.71 2.19 -5.13
C CYS A 111 -4.47 2.80 -5.77
N THR A 112 -3.33 2.31 -5.34
CA THR A 112 -2.02 2.69 -5.86
C THR A 112 -1.55 1.62 -6.85
N PRO A 113 -1.06 2.00 -8.03
CA PRO A 113 -0.48 1.07 -8.98
C PRO A 113 0.83 0.46 -8.47
N VAL A 114 1.37 -0.50 -9.19
CA VAL A 114 2.69 -1.07 -8.93
C VAL A 114 3.54 -1.06 -10.19
N ILE A 115 4.82 -0.69 -10.06
CA ILE A 115 5.82 -0.75 -11.12
C ILE A 115 6.73 -1.95 -10.86
N GLU A 116 6.97 -2.75 -11.89
CA GLU A 116 8.01 -3.78 -11.90
C GLU A 116 8.68 -3.83 -13.27
N GLY A 117 9.99 -3.56 -13.30
CA GLY A 117 10.75 -3.48 -14.53
C GLY A 117 10.17 -2.46 -15.51
N ASP A 118 9.81 -2.92 -16.70
CA ASP A 118 9.24 -2.10 -17.78
C ASP A 118 7.71 -2.05 -17.78
N ARG A 119 7.05 -2.42 -16.68
CA ARG A 119 5.60 -2.58 -16.59
C ARG A 119 4.99 -1.80 -15.43
N VAL A 120 3.78 -1.33 -15.67
CA VAL A 120 2.89 -0.74 -14.69
C VAL A 120 1.62 -1.56 -14.62
N TYR A 121 1.20 -1.93 -13.40
CA TYR A 121 -0.10 -2.57 -13.18
C TYR A 121 -0.99 -1.58 -12.44
N ALA A 122 -1.98 -1.08 -13.16
CA ALA A 122 -2.90 -0.06 -12.68
C ALA A 122 -4.33 -0.59 -12.71
N GLN A 123 -5.10 -0.31 -11.66
CA GLN A 123 -6.51 -0.66 -11.60
C GLN A 123 -7.35 0.55 -11.21
N THR A 124 -8.57 0.63 -11.76
CA THR A 124 -9.55 1.64 -11.40
C THR A 124 -10.40 1.19 -10.20
N ALA A 125 -11.06 2.12 -9.55
CA ALA A 125 -12.00 1.82 -8.49
C ALA A 125 -13.20 0.96 -8.97
N LYS A 126 -13.54 1.03 -10.26
CA LYS A 126 -14.57 0.18 -10.90
C LYS A 126 -14.03 -1.16 -11.40
N GLY A 127 -12.73 -1.46 -11.22
CA GLY A 127 -12.16 -2.77 -11.50
C GLY A 127 -11.64 -2.99 -12.93
N GLU A 128 -11.41 -1.95 -13.71
CA GLU A 128 -10.56 -2.10 -14.89
C GLU A 128 -9.11 -2.29 -14.42
N LEU A 129 -8.47 -3.37 -14.82
CA LEU A 129 -7.07 -3.69 -14.51
C LEU A 129 -6.27 -3.73 -15.81
N ARG A 130 -5.18 -2.97 -15.87
CA ARG A 130 -4.29 -2.94 -17.05
C ARG A 130 -2.83 -3.15 -16.66
N CYS A 131 -2.13 -3.87 -17.50
CA CYS A 131 -0.68 -3.83 -17.60
C CYS A 131 -0.30 -2.85 -18.70
N LEU A 132 0.44 -1.81 -18.33
CA LEU A 132 0.92 -0.79 -19.26
C LEU A 132 2.43 -0.91 -19.43
N SER A 133 2.95 -0.44 -20.55
CA SER A 133 4.37 -0.17 -20.74
C SER A 133 4.77 1.06 -19.92
N LEU A 134 5.81 0.96 -19.10
CA LEU A 134 6.32 2.08 -18.32
C LEU A 134 6.86 3.20 -19.22
N ALA A 135 7.39 2.85 -20.40
CA ALA A 135 8.04 3.79 -21.32
C ALA A 135 7.05 4.75 -21.99
N ASP A 136 5.88 4.27 -22.38
CA ASP A 136 4.94 5.02 -23.24
C ASP A 136 3.47 4.90 -22.84
N GLY A 137 3.14 4.14 -21.81
CA GLY A 137 1.77 3.92 -21.34
C GLY A 137 0.93 2.99 -22.23
N SER A 138 1.49 2.39 -23.28
CA SER A 138 0.73 1.48 -24.14
C SER A 138 0.25 0.26 -23.36
N THR A 139 -1.02 -0.14 -23.59
CA THR A 139 -1.61 -1.30 -22.91
C THR A 139 -1.05 -2.60 -23.49
N ARG A 140 -0.46 -3.42 -22.64
CA ARG A 140 0.05 -4.77 -22.98
C ARG A 140 -1.04 -5.83 -22.84
N TRP A 141 -1.82 -5.75 -21.75
CA TRP A 141 -3.02 -6.54 -21.53
C TRP A 141 -3.97 -5.83 -20.58
N ARG A 142 -5.24 -6.25 -20.57
CA ARG A 142 -6.27 -5.73 -19.68
C ARG A 142 -7.30 -6.79 -19.33
N THR A 143 -8.01 -6.59 -18.22
CA THR A 143 -9.19 -7.34 -17.80
C THR A 143 -10.08 -6.44 -16.95
N ASN A 144 -11.32 -6.85 -16.74
CA ASN A 144 -12.25 -6.13 -15.88
C ASN A 144 -12.79 -7.04 -14.79
N PHE A 145 -12.94 -6.54 -13.56
CA PHE A 145 -13.42 -7.34 -12.44
C PHE A 145 -14.89 -7.76 -12.59
N ALA A 146 -15.66 -7.05 -13.41
CA ALA A 146 -17.01 -7.48 -13.78
C ALA A 146 -17.03 -8.85 -14.49
N ASP A 147 -15.97 -9.21 -15.23
CA ASP A 147 -15.82 -10.51 -15.89
C ASP A 147 -15.73 -11.66 -14.86
N PHE A 148 -15.45 -11.34 -13.60
CA PHE A 148 -15.43 -12.27 -12.47
C PHE A 148 -16.67 -12.19 -11.59
N GLY A 149 -17.66 -11.37 -11.95
CA GLY A 149 -18.88 -11.15 -11.18
C GLY A 149 -18.73 -10.13 -10.04
N ALA A 150 -17.69 -9.30 -10.04
CA ALA A 150 -17.60 -8.17 -9.13
C ALA A 150 -18.60 -7.08 -9.53
N THR A 151 -19.26 -6.47 -8.54
CA THR A 151 -20.24 -5.40 -8.74
C THR A 151 -19.90 -4.21 -7.87
N TRP A 152 -20.18 -3.01 -8.36
CA TRP A 152 -19.92 -1.74 -7.68
C TRP A 152 -21.23 -0.99 -7.52
N ASN A 153 -21.59 -0.70 -6.28
CA ASN A 153 -22.78 0.08 -5.97
C ASN A 153 -22.46 1.08 -4.85
N PRO A 154 -22.37 2.38 -5.16
CA PRO A 154 -22.11 3.43 -4.16
C PRO A 154 -23.32 3.71 -3.26
N ASP A 155 -24.51 3.17 -3.55
CA ASP A 155 -25.69 3.39 -2.73
C ASP A 155 -25.52 2.77 -1.33
N ARG A 156 -25.74 3.58 -0.30
CA ARG A 156 -25.68 3.19 1.11
C ARG A 156 -26.67 2.09 1.48
N ASN A 157 -27.78 2.02 0.77
CA ASN A 157 -28.89 1.13 1.08
C ASN A 157 -28.81 -0.20 0.33
N SER A 158 -27.83 -0.40 -0.52
CA SER A 158 -27.74 -1.57 -1.40
C SER A 158 -27.40 -2.88 -0.70
N GLY A 159 -27.11 -2.87 0.60
CA GLY A 159 -26.71 -4.09 1.35
C GLY A 159 -25.38 -4.70 0.93
N GLY A 160 -24.68 -4.09 -0.02
CA GLY A 160 -23.35 -4.50 -0.44
C GLY A 160 -22.29 -4.33 0.65
N GLY A 161 -21.24 -5.13 0.60
CA GLY A 161 -20.07 -4.98 1.46
C GLY A 161 -19.32 -3.67 1.22
N ALA A 162 -18.31 -3.41 2.06
CA ALA A 162 -17.53 -2.18 1.99
C ALA A 162 -16.89 -1.93 0.62
N ALA A 163 -16.43 -2.97 -0.06
CA ALA A 163 -15.85 -2.89 -1.40
C ALA A 163 -16.84 -2.38 -2.45
N ASN A 164 -18.10 -2.83 -2.38
CA ASN A 164 -19.13 -2.40 -3.33
C ASN A 164 -19.51 -0.93 -3.15
N ARG A 165 -19.29 -0.37 -1.97
CA ARG A 165 -19.65 1.02 -1.67
C ARG A 165 -18.56 2.03 -2.03
N ARG A 166 -17.27 1.67 -1.88
CA ARG A 166 -16.13 2.58 -2.05
C ARG A 166 -15.31 2.30 -3.28
N GLY A 167 -15.75 1.37 -4.10
CA GLY A 167 -14.96 0.85 -5.18
C GLY A 167 -13.80 -0.03 -4.70
N ASN A 168 -12.96 -0.44 -5.61
CA ASN A 168 -11.79 -1.25 -5.32
C ASN A 168 -10.65 -0.38 -4.79
N CYS A 169 -10.26 -0.59 -3.52
CA CYS A 169 -9.22 0.19 -2.84
C CYS A 169 -7.92 -0.59 -2.62
N GLY A 170 -7.95 -1.92 -2.61
CA GLY A 170 -6.78 -2.76 -2.39
C GLY A 170 -5.81 -2.67 -3.56
N SER A 171 -4.58 -2.20 -3.30
CA SER A 171 -3.53 -2.12 -4.33
C SER A 171 -3.01 -3.50 -4.71
N PRO A 172 -2.80 -3.81 -6.00
CA PRO A 172 -2.29 -5.10 -6.45
C PRO A 172 -0.88 -5.38 -5.90
N VAL A 173 -0.51 -6.65 -5.78
CA VAL A 173 0.83 -7.06 -5.32
C VAL A 173 1.42 -8.10 -6.25
N ILE A 174 2.73 -8.03 -6.47
CA ILE A 174 3.47 -8.96 -7.33
C ILE A 174 4.28 -9.94 -6.47
N THR A 175 4.29 -11.19 -6.89
CA THR A 175 5.18 -12.21 -6.34
C THR A 175 5.56 -13.22 -7.42
N GLY A 176 6.86 -13.36 -7.70
CA GLY A 176 7.36 -14.20 -8.78
C GLY A 176 6.76 -13.81 -10.14
N ASP A 177 6.07 -14.73 -10.79
CA ASP A 177 5.38 -14.53 -12.07
C ASP A 177 3.91 -14.10 -11.94
N ARG A 178 3.44 -13.81 -10.71
CA ARG A 178 2.03 -13.57 -10.42
C ARG A 178 1.75 -12.12 -10.03
N LEU A 179 0.65 -11.60 -10.55
CA LEU A 179 -0.03 -10.41 -10.07
C LEU A 179 -1.25 -10.87 -9.26
N LEU A 180 -1.26 -10.59 -7.96
CA LEU A 180 -2.34 -10.97 -7.05
C LEU A 180 -3.23 -9.76 -6.78
N VAL A 181 -4.54 -9.93 -6.96
CA VAL A 181 -5.51 -8.83 -6.95
C VAL A 181 -6.75 -9.22 -6.15
N GLN A 182 -7.24 -8.27 -5.36
CA GLN A 182 -8.54 -8.37 -4.68
C GLN A 182 -9.64 -7.93 -5.65
N VAL A 183 -10.31 -8.89 -6.25
CA VAL A 183 -11.40 -8.64 -7.22
C VAL A 183 -12.74 -8.44 -6.50
N GLY A 184 -12.97 -9.15 -5.38
CA GLY A 184 -14.14 -8.97 -4.53
C GLY A 184 -15.40 -9.65 -4.99
N SER A 185 -15.33 -10.55 -5.95
CA SER A 185 -16.47 -11.37 -6.35
C SER A 185 -16.73 -12.47 -5.31
N THR A 186 -17.97 -12.60 -4.90
CA THR A 186 -18.44 -13.66 -3.99
C THR A 186 -18.72 -14.99 -4.70
N ASN A 187 -18.36 -15.09 -5.99
CA ASN A 187 -18.57 -16.28 -6.81
C ASN A 187 -17.23 -16.95 -7.16
N GLY A 188 -16.46 -17.34 -6.14
CA GLY A 188 -15.18 -18.05 -6.30
C GLY A 188 -14.01 -17.18 -6.77
N ALA A 189 -14.16 -15.86 -6.78
CA ALA A 189 -13.13 -14.95 -7.30
C ALA A 189 -12.99 -13.69 -6.43
N SER A 190 -12.95 -13.86 -5.12
CA SER A 190 -12.61 -12.77 -4.21
C SER A 190 -11.16 -12.31 -4.42
N ILE A 191 -10.25 -13.28 -4.55
CA ILE A 191 -8.83 -13.06 -4.88
C ILE A 191 -8.53 -13.79 -6.19
N VAL A 192 -7.83 -13.11 -7.09
CA VAL A 192 -7.43 -13.66 -8.40
C VAL A 192 -5.94 -13.46 -8.61
N ALA A 193 -5.27 -14.51 -9.08
CA ALA A 193 -3.91 -14.43 -9.56
C ALA A 193 -3.89 -14.41 -11.08
N PHE A 194 -3.16 -13.46 -11.63
CA PHE A 194 -2.89 -13.37 -13.05
C PHE A 194 -1.41 -13.65 -13.33
N ASP A 195 -1.12 -14.27 -14.44
CA ASP A 195 0.21 -14.23 -15.02
C ASP A 195 0.53 -12.77 -15.34
N LYS A 196 1.55 -12.22 -14.70
CA LYS A 196 1.82 -10.78 -14.76
C LYS A 196 2.22 -10.30 -16.17
N LEU A 197 2.75 -11.20 -17.02
CA LEU A 197 3.18 -10.84 -18.36
C LEU A 197 2.05 -10.84 -19.37
N THR A 198 1.08 -11.75 -19.22
CA THR A 198 0.03 -12.03 -20.23
C THR A 198 -1.38 -11.63 -19.77
N GLY A 199 -1.61 -11.43 -18.47
CA GLY A 199 -2.94 -11.22 -17.91
C GLY A 199 -3.81 -12.48 -17.84
N ARG A 200 -3.26 -13.67 -18.19
CA ARG A 200 -3.98 -14.93 -18.09
C ARG A 200 -4.25 -15.28 -16.62
N VAL A 201 -5.46 -15.68 -16.31
CA VAL A 201 -5.82 -16.16 -14.96
C VAL A 201 -5.07 -17.46 -14.66
N LEU A 202 -4.32 -17.46 -13.55
CA LEU A 202 -3.62 -18.64 -13.04
C LEU A 202 -4.51 -19.40 -12.05
N TRP A 203 -5.17 -18.68 -11.14
CA TRP A 203 -6.15 -19.23 -10.21
C TRP A 203 -7.11 -18.15 -9.71
N LYS A 204 -8.28 -18.58 -9.20
CA LYS A 204 -9.26 -17.78 -8.49
C LYS A 204 -9.56 -18.46 -7.16
N SER A 205 -9.83 -17.66 -6.13
CA SER A 205 -10.05 -18.20 -4.79
C SER A 205 -10.98 -17.31 -3.96
N GLN A 206 -11.68 -17.92 -3.05
CA GLN A 206 -12.52 -17.36 -2.01
C GLN A 206 -13.82 -16.69 -2.50
N ASN A 207 -14.73 -16.51 -1.51
CA ASN A 207 -16.04 -15.87 -1.71
C ASN A 207 -16.21 -14.64 -0.81
N ASP A 208 -15.15 -14.19 -0.15
CA ASP A 208 -15.21 -13.05 0.75
C ASP A 208 -15.47 -11.77 -0.04
N LEU A 209 -16.27 -10.86 0.50
CA LEU A 209 -16.21 -9.47 0.06
C LEU A 209 -14.87 -8.87 0.45
N THR A 210 -14.21 -8.23 -0.49
CA THR A 210 -12.98 -7.48 -0.19
C THR A 210 -13.29 -6.22 0.59
N CYS A 211 -12.27 -5.74 1.32
CA CYS A 211 -12.31 -4.46 2.01
C CYS A 211 -11.34 -3.48 1.37
N TYR A 212 -10.93 -2.46 2.11
CA TYR A 212 -10.02 -1.41 1.64
C TYR A 212 -8.54 -1.74 1.92
N SER A 213 -8.29 -2.85 2.61
CA SER A 213 -6.95 -3.33 2.95
C SER A 213 -6.16 -3.70 1.70
N SER A 214 -4.93 -3.23 1.59
CA SER A 214 -4.01 -3.70 0.57
C SER A 214 -3.28 -4.97 1.04
N PRO A 215 -3.13 -5.99 0.18
CA PRO A 215 -2.44 -7.22 0.54
C PRO A 215 -0.92 -7.03 0.68
N VAL A 216 -0.30 -7.95 1.42
CA VAL A 216 1.16 -8.08 1.53
C VAL A 216 1.54 -9.52 1.21
N VAL A 217 2.67 -9.72 0.54
CA VAL A 217 3.27 -11.05 0.38
C VAL A 217 4.57 -11.09 1.16
N ALA A 218 4.68 -12.05 2.06
CA ALA A 218 5.87 -12.27 2.87
C ALA A 218 6.08 -13.77 3.12
N ARG A 219 7.27 -14.11 3.60
CA ARG A 219 7.55 -15.45 4.10
C ARG A 219 7.26 -15.47 5.61
N LEU A 220 6.27 -16.26 6.02
CA LEU A 220 5.91 -16.47 7.43
C LEU A 220 5.99 -17.97 7.73
N ALA A 221 6.57 -18.33 8.87
CA ALA A 221 6.82 -19.72 9.28
C ALA A 221 7.47 -20.55 8.14
N GLY A 222 8.44 -19.94 7.44
CA GLY A 222 9.19 -20.56 6.36
C GLY A 222 8.44 -20.69 5.02
N ARG A 223 7.19 -20.19 4.86
CA ARG A 223 6.38 -20.32 3.65
C ARG A 223 5.98 -18.97 3.07
N PRO A 224 6.00 -18.79 1.72
CA PRO A 224 5.40 -17.62 1.10
C PRO A 224 3.90 -17.57 1.39
N GLN A 225 3.39 -16.40 1.75
CA GLN A 225 1.98 -16.18 2.07
C GLN A 225 1.51 -14.85 1.53
N PHE A 226 0.38 -14.85 0.84
CA PHE A 226 -0.40 -13.65 0.55
C PHE A 226 -1.31 -13.39 1.74
N VAL A 227 -1.15 -12.26 2.41
CA VAL A 227 -1.92 -11.89 3.60
C VAL A 227 -2.71 -10.62 3.33
N THR A 228 -4.00 -10.65 3.61
CA THR A 228 -4.88 -9.49 3.49
C THR A 228 -5.99 -9.53 4.55
N ALA A 229 -6.70 -8.40 4.70
CA ALA A 229 -7.98 -8.40 5.39
C ALA A 229 -9.12 -8.34 4.37
N THR A 230 -10.14 -9.15 4.59
CA THR A 230 -11.41 -9.14 3.90
C THR A 230 -12.52 -8.63 4.84
N CYS A 231 -13.77 -8.58 4.39
CA CYS A 231 -14.89 -8.28 5.28
C CYS A 231 -15.09 -9.35 6.37
N GLU A 232 -14.54 -10.55 6.18
CA GLU A 232 -14.65 -11.69 7.10
C GLU A 232 -13.50 -11.79 8.12
N GLY A 233 -12.44 -10.97 7.97
CA GLY A 233 -11.27 -10.98 8.84
C GLY A 233 -9.94 -11.07 8.09
N LEU A 234 -8.89 -11.51 8.78
CA LEU A 234 -7.60 -11.79 8.14
C LEU A 234 -7.66 -13.12 7.37
N LEU A 235 -7.04 -13.10 6.20
CA LEU A 235 -6.94 -14.22 5.29
C LEU A 235 -5.51 -14.37 4.80
N ALA A 236 -4.98 -15.59 4.87
CA ALA A 236 -3.72 -15.95 4.22
C ALA A 236 -3.93 -17.06 3.19
N LEU A 237 -3.36 -16.84 2.01
CA LEU A 237 -3.39 -17.80 0.89
C LEU A 237 -1.97 -18.17 0.46
N ALA A 238 -1.82 -19.38 -0.05
CA ALA A 238 -0.64 -19.79 -0.79
C ALA A 238 -0.62 -19.03 -2.13
N PRO A 239 0.41 -18.21 -2.44
CA PRO A 239 0.45 -17.44 -3.68
C PRO A 239 0.48 -18.32 -4.93
N GLU A 240 0.94 -19.55 -4.80
CA GLU A 240 1.11 -20.50 -5.92
C GLU A 240 -0.22 -20.96 -6.51
N ASN A 241 -1.24 -21.16 -5.66
CA ASN A 241 -2.49 -21.81 -6.07
C ASN A 241 -3.76 -21.26 -5.41
N GLY A 242 -3.65 -20.24 -4.54
CA GLY A 242 -4.78 -19.63 -3.86
C GLY A 242 -5.42 -20.49 -2.76
N SER A 243 -4.79 -21.60 -2.34
CA SER A 243 -5.28 -22.38 -1.22
C SER A 243 -5.18 -21.62 0.10
N VAL A 244 -6.18 -21.78 0.97
CA VAL A 244 -6.18 -21.15 2.29
C VAL A 244 -5.10 -21.78 3.15
N LEU A 245 -4.21 -20.94 3.70
CA LEU A 245 -3.22 -21.36 4.70
C LEU A 245 -3.77 -21.20 6.11
N TRP A 246 -4.42 -20.06 6.36
CA TRP A 246 -5.10 -19.80 7.65
C TRP A 246 -6.09 -18.63 7.52
N ARG A 247 -6.97 -18.52 8.55
CA ARG A 247 -7.88 -17.40 8.73
C ARG A 247 -7.93 -16.98 10.20
N VAL A 248 -8.10 -15.69 10.45
CA VAL A 248 -8.50 -15.15 11.75
C VAL A 248 -9.83 -14.41 11.54
N PRO A 249 -10.95 -15.05 11.89
CA PRO A 249 -12.26 -14.46 11.63
C PRO A 249 -12.54 -13.32 12.61
N PHE A 250 -13.01 -12.20 12.09
CA PHE A 250 -13.63 -11.12 12.85
C PHE A 250 -14.44 -10.24 11.90
N LYS A 251 -15.48 -9.62 12.45
CA LYS A 251 -16.34 -8.69 11.70
C LYS A 251 -16.33 -7.32 12.34
N THR A 252 -16.42 -6.29 11.50
CA THR A 252 -16.61 -4.92 11.92
C THR A 252 -18.05 -4.48 11.60
N GLY A 253 -18.59 -3.53 12.35
CA GLY A 253 -19.97 -3.10 12.19
C GLY A 253 -20.34 -2.57 10.80
N ALA A 254 -19.34 -2.10 10.02
CA ALA A 254 -19.53 -1.63 8.64
C ALA A 254 -18.84 -2.54 7.62
N ASN A 255 -18.46 -3.75 7.98
CA ASN A 255 -17.63 -4.66 7.15
C ASN A 255 -16.38 -3.97 6.60
N ARG A 256 -15.74 -3.11 7.42
CA ARG A 256 -14.67 -2.21 6.98
C ARG A 256 -13.35 -2.52 7.66
N ASN A 257 -12.41 -3.03 6.89
CA ASN A 257 -11.02 -3.23 7.26
C ASN A 257 -10.14 -2.45 6.27
N VAL A 258 -9.39 -1.46 6.76
CA VAL A 258 -8.69 -0.48 5.89
C VAL A 258 -7.19 -0.71 5.88
N LEU A 259 -6.62 -1.07 7.04
CA LEU A 259 -5.18 -1.13 7.21
C LEU A 259 -4.54 -2.21 6.35
N THR A 260 -3.37 -1.91 5.82
CA THR A 260 -2.46 -2.93 5.30
C THR A 260 -1.91 -3.72 6.48
N PRO A 261 -1.95 -5.06 6.48
CA PRO A 261 -1.31 -5.85 7.51
C PRO A 261 0.18 -5.54 7.62
N LEU A 262 0.69 -5.33 8.84
CA LEU A 262 2.12 -5.17 9.10
C LEU A 262 2.69 -6.53 9.50
N LEU A 263 3.67 -7.04 8.74
CA LEU A 263 4.24 -8.37 8.89
C LEU A 263 5.69 -8.26 9.35
N LEU A 264 5.99 -8.84 10.52
CA LEU A 264 7.32 -8.82 11.13
C LEU A 264 7.57 -10.12 11.88
N ASP A 265 8.71 -10.76 11.65
CA ASP A 265 9.17 -11.94 12.40
C ASP A 265 8.06 -13.01 12.61
N ASP A 266 7.48 -13.51 11.55
CA ASP A 266 6.36 -14.47 11.59
C ASP A 266 5.09 -13.97 12.29
N THR A 267 4.98 -12.67 12.61
CA THR A 267 3.81 -12.09 13.28
C THR A 267 3.11 -11.07 12.38
N VAL A 268 1.80 -11.18 12.31
CA VAL A 268 0.90 -10.24 11.60
C VAL A 268 0.28 -9.30 12.62
N TYR A 269 0.55 -8.01 12.50
CA TYR A 269 -0.10 -6.97 13.28
C TYR A 269 -1.20 -6.33 12.43
N PHE A 270 -2.40 -6.29 12.99
CA PHE A 270 -3.56 -5.75 12.28
C PHE A 270 -4.53 -5.09 13.24
N ALA A 271 -5.05 -3.94 12.85
CA ALA A 271 -6.10 -3.27 13.61
C ALA A 271 -7.32 -2.96 12.75
N SER A 272 -8.45 -2.83 13.41
CA SER A 272 -9.68 -2.30 12.84
C SER A 272 -10.39 -1.40 13.84
N TYR A 273 -11.14 -0.45 13.35
CA TYR A 273 -11.78 0.59 14.16
C TYR A 273 -12.78 0.08 15.22
N THR A 274 -13.23 -1.18 15.13
CA THR A 274 -14.13 -1.78 16.14
C THR A 274 -13.48 -2.89 16.95
N THR A 275 -12.43 -3.55 16.42
CA THR A 275 -11.86 -4.76 17.04
C THR A 275 -10.58 -4.51 17.81
N GLY A 276 -9.91 -3.38 17.59
CA GLY A 276 -8.63 -3.06 18.20
C GLY A 276 -7.43 -3.62 17.42
N LEU A 277 -6.23 -3.42 17.96
CA LEU A 277 -4.96 -3.90 17.42
C LEU A 277 -4.64 -5.28 17.99
N ARG A 278 -4.26 -6.20 17.13
CA ARG A 278 -3.86 -7.58 17.48
C ARG A 278 -2.52 -7.96 16.91
N ALA A 279 -1.86 -8.89 17.57
CA ALA A 279 -0.72 -9.63 17.07
C ALA A 279 -1.08 -11.08 16.88
N VAL A 280 -0.88 -11.61 15.69
CA VAL A 280 -1.13 -12.99 15.32
C VAL A 280 0.17 -13.60 14.84
N LYS A 281 0.76 -14.49 15.64
CA LYS A 281 1.95 -15.24 15.24
C LYS A 281 1.55 -16.40 14.35
N VAL A 282 2.20 -16.53 13.22
CA VAL A 282 2.07 -17.69 12.34
C VAL A 282 3.18 -18.68 12.71
N GLN A 283 2.80 -19.90 13.00
CA GLN A 283 3.75 -20.94 13.41
C GLN A 283 3.51 -22.24 12.64
N PRO A 284 4.53 -23.12 12.53
CA PRO A 284 4.35 -24.43 11.95
C PRO A 284 3.32 -25.25 12.72
N SER A 285 2.44 -25.98 12.01
CA SER A 285 1.44 -26.88 12.60
C SER A 285 1.26 -28.09 11.69
N GLY A 286 1.72 -29.25 12.12
CA GLY A 286 1.75 -30.46 11.28
C GLY A 286 2.49 -30.23 9.95
N ALA A 287 1.83 -30.50 8.83
CA ALA A 287 2.36 -30.22 7.48
C ALA A 287 2.07 -28.78 6.99
N GLY A 288 1.38 -27.98 7.78
CA GLY A 288 0.91 -26.63 7.46
C GLY A 288 1.45 -25.55 8.38
N VAL A 289 0.65 -24.50 8.52
CA VAL A 289 0.87 -23.38 9.44
C VAL A 289 -0.45 -23.01 10.09
N GLU A 290 -0.38 -22.46 11.31
CA GLU A 290 -1.56 -21.96 12.03
C GLU A 290 -1.34 -20.55 12.58
N PRO A 291 -2.40 -19.73 12.69
CA PRO A 291 -2.35 -18.43 13.33
C PRO A 291 -2.63 -18.57 14.83
N VAL A 292 -1.79 -17.99 15.68
CA VAL A 292 -1.96 -17.94 17.13
C VAL A 292 -2.00 -16.49 17.59
N GLU A 293 -3.15 -16.03 18.08
CA GLU A 293 -3.27 -14.69 18.65
C GLU A 293 -2.39 -14.59 19.91
N GLN A 294 -1.41 -13.71 19.88
CA GLN A 294 -0.50 -13.46 20.99
C GLN A 294 -1.12 -12.48 21.98
N TRP A 295 -1.72 -11.44 21.45
CA TRP A 295 -2.47 -10.46 22.21
C TRP A 295 -3.49 -9.70 21.33
N LEU A 296 -4.50 -9.13 21.97
CA LEU A 296 -5.48 -8.23 21.39
C LEU A 296 -5.73 -7.05 22.33
N ASN A 297 -5.33 -5.87 21.92
CA ASN A 297 -5.64 -4.64 22.64
C ASN A 297 -6.86 -3.95 22.01
N ARG A 298 -8.02 -4.04 22.67
CA ARG A 298 -9.31 -3.55 22.19
C ARG A 298 -9.43 -2.02 22.22
N ASP A 299 -8.57 -1.35 22.96
CA ASP A 299 -8.57 0.12 23.06
C ASP A 299 -7.84 0.78 21.88
N LEU A 300 -6.95 0.05 21.22
CA LEU A 300 -6.20 0.52 20.05
C LEU A 300 -6.99 0.30 18.76
N LYS A 301 -8.10 0.98 18.58
CA LYS A 301 -8.99 0.91 17.41
C LYS A 301 -8.45 1.73 16.24
N VAL A 302 -7.24 1.44 15.80
CA VAL A 302 -6.61 2.11 14.65
C VAL A 302 -7.46 1.88 13.39
N ASN A 303 -7.67 2.92 12.59
CA ASN A 303 -8.71 2.89 11.56
C ASN A 303 -8.21 3.13 10.14
N LEU A 304 -7.65 4.30 9.84
CA LEU A 304 -7.42 4.75 8.45
C LEU A 304 -5.95 4.72 8.04
N SER A 305 -5.04 4.84 8.99
CA SER A 305 -3.60 4.97 8.73
C SER A 305 -2.87 3.71 9.14
N SER A 306 -2.26 3.03 8.18
CA SER A 306 -1.47 1.83 8.46
C SER A 306 -0.21 2.20 9.23
N PRO A 307 0.08 1.55 10.37
CA PRO A 307 1.24 1.85 11.19
C PRO A 307 2.54 1.34 10.56
N VAL A 308 3.66 1.79 11.11
CA VAL A 308 5.00 1.29 10.82
C VAL A 308 5.62 0.68 12.08
N ALA A 309 6.70 -0.08 11.92
CA ALA A 309 7.46 -0.58 13.06
C ALA A 309 8.92 -0.16 12.99
N VAL A 310 9.47 0.19 14.16
CA VAL A 310 10.90 0.44 14.33
C VAL A 310 11.34 -0.29 15.60
N GLY A 311 12.32 -1.18 15.48
CA GLY A 311 12.77 -2.00 16.60
C GLY A 311 11.64 -2.85 17.19
N GLY A 312 11.47 -2.77 18.51
CA GLY A 312 10.43 -3.47 19.25
C GLY A 312 9.08 -2.75 19.33
N PHE A 313 8.84 -1.70 18.54
CA PHE A 313 7.68 -0.80 18.71
C PHE A 313 6.94 -0.54 17.41
N ILE A 314 5.64 -0.30 17.53
CA ILE A 314 4.73 0.07 16.45
C ILE A 314 4.34 1.54 16.64
N TYR A 315 4.43 2.32 15.56
CA TYR A 315 4.12 3.75 15.54
C TYR A 315 3.04 4.03 14.51
N GLY A 316 2.06 4.87 14.84
CA GLY A 316 1.00 5.24 13.91
C GLY A 316 -0.09 6.08 14.55
N LEU A 317 -1.11 6.43 13.75
CA LEU A 317 -2.26 7.18 14.22
C LEU A 317 -3.19 6.28 15.05
N GLY A 318 -3.44 6.67 16.29
CA GLY A 318 -4.32 5.99 17.23
C GLY A 318 -5.80 6.33 17.06
N PRO A 319 -6.66 5.78 17.92
CA PRO A 319 -8.12 5.92 17.79
C PRO A 319 -8.65 7.33 18.10
N SER A 320 -7.90 8.13 18.86
CA SER A 320 -8.29 9.48 19.30
C SER A 320 -7.65 10.59 18.46
N LYS A 321 -7.21 10.28 17.21
CA LYS A 321 -6.46 11.20 16.34
C LYS A 321 -5.12 11.62 16.98
N ASP A 322 -4.61 10.79 17.85
CA ASP A 322 -3.32 10.87 18.52
C ASP A 322 -2.30 10.00 17.80
N PHE A 323 -1.05 10.42 17.74
CA PHE A 323 0.05 9.56 17.28
C PHE A 323 0.54 8.76 18.49
N ILE A 324 0.68 7.45 18.32
CA ILE A 324 0.95 6.51 19.40
C ILE A 324 2.20 5.68 19.15
N CYS A 325 2.85 5.29 20.23
CA CYS A 325 3.83 4.24 20.29
C CYS A 325 3.25 3.05 21.07
N VAL A 326 3.42 1.85 20.53
CA VAL A 326 2.91 0.60 21.11
C VAL A 326 4.04 -0.41 21.22
N ASP A 327 4.20 -1.02 22.37
CA ASP A 327 5.11 -2.15 22.56
C ASP A 327 4.62 -3.34 21.72
N ARG A 328 5.47 -3.84 20.85
CA ARG A 328 5.13 -4.91 19.87
C ARG A 328 4.91 -6.26 20.56
N ALA A 329 5.63 -6.52 21.65
CA ALA A 329 5.57 -7.81 22.34
C ALA A 329 4.33 -7.92 23.24
N ALA A 330 3.95 -6.82 23.90
CA ALA A 330 2.86 -6.82 24.88
C ALA A 330 1.55 -6.17 24.37
N GLY A 331 1.59 -5.44 23.26
CA GLY A 331 0.46 -4.68 22.74
C GLY A 331 0.06 -3.48 23.62
N GLN A 332 0.95 -3.04 24.49
CA GLN A 332 0.71 -1.93 25.42
C GLN A 332 1.10 -0.59 24.79
N LYS A 333 0.22 0.40 24.91
CA LYS A 333 0.52 1.79 24.51
C LYS A 333 1.56 2.36 25.46
N LYS A 334 2.68 2.83 24.93
CA LYS A 334 3.76 3.48 25.67
C LYS A 334 3.45 4.95 25.89
N TRP A 335 3.07 5.65 24.83
CA TRP A 335 2.69 7.06 24.88
C TRP A 335 1.70 7.39 23.74
N ALA A 336 1.11 8.57 23.85
CA ALA A 336 0.22 9.15 22.84
C ALA A 336 0.41 10.67 22.80
N GLN A 337 0.41 11.23 21.59
CA GLN A 337 0.52 12.67 21.34
C GLN A 337 -0.60 13.14 20.42
N SER A 338 -1.38 14.11 20.84
CA SER A 338 -2.48 14.68 20.05
C SER A 338 -2.00 15.62 18.93
N GLY A 339 -2.90 15.98 18.02
CA GLY A 339 -2.67 16.99 16.99
C GLY A 339 -2.20 16.44 15.65
N PHE A 340 -2.56 15.20 15.30
CA PHE A 340 -2.19 14.55 14.03
C PHE A 340 -3.34 14.43 13.02
N GLY A 341 -4.52 14.97 13.32
CA GLY A 341 -5.66 14.97 12.40
C GLY A 341 -6.37 13.63 12.27
N ASP A 342 -7.15 13.48 11.21
CA ASP A 342 -7.98 12.29 10.94
C ASP A 342 -7.20 11.15 10.25
N VAL A 343 -6.17 11.51 9.49
CA VAL A 343 -5.28 10.59 8.76
C VAL A 343 -3.84 11.07 8.91
N ALA A 344 -2.93 10.15 9.14
CA ALA A 344 -1.50 10.42 9.17
C ALA A 344 -0.73 9.28 8.49
N ALA A 345 -0.17 9.56 7.32
CA ALA A 345 0.68 8.62 6.62
C ALA A 345 2.08 8.62 7.23
N THR A 346 2.59 7.44 7.57
CA THR A 346 3.89 7.31 8.23
C THR A 346 4.87 6.52 7.37
N ILE A 347 6.09 7.07 7.23
CA ILE A 347 7.25 6.38 6.66
C ILE A 347 8.31 6.27 7.76
N ALA A 348 8.86 5.07 7.96
CA ALA A 348 9.98 4.84 8.85
C ALA A 348 11.30 4.83 8.06
N ALA A 349 12.29 5.59 8.53
CA ALA A 349 13.61 5.75 7.93
C ALA A 349 14.68 5.59 9.02
N GLY A 350 15.13 4.36 9.25
CA GLY A 350 16.02 4.04 10.37
C GLY A 350 15.35 4.31 11.73
N ASP A 351 15.94 5.23 12.51
CA ASP A 351 15.46 5.68 13.81
C ASP A 351 14.50 6.89 13.73
N ARG A 352 14.03 7.26 12.54
CA ARG A 352 13.17 8.41 12.32
C ARG A 352 11.85 8.02 11.67
N LEU A 353 10.83 8.83 11.96
CA LEU A 353 9.50 8.71 11.39
C LEU A 353 9.16 10.01 10.66
N LEU A 354 8.82 9.89 9.38
CA LEU A 354 8.19 10.95 8.60
C LEU A 354 6.69 10.76 8.70
N VAL A 355 5.99 11.73 9.27
CA VAL A 355 4.53 11.67 9.45
C VAL A 355 3.88 12.81 8.70
N LEU A 356 3.18 12.48 7.61
CA LEU A 356 2.37 13.42 6.83
C LEU A 356 0.94 13.40 7.38
N THR A 357 0.50 14.51 7.96
CA THR A 357 -0.87 14.67 8.46
C THR A 357 -1.84 14.94 7.31
N ASP A 358 -3.13 14.76 7.55
CA ASP A 358 -4.18 15.09 6.57
C ASP A 358 -4.30 16.59 6.26
N LEU A 359 -3.69 17.45 7.07
CA LEU A 359 -3.58 18.88 6.79
C LEU A 359 -2.38 19.26 5.91
N GLY A 360 -1.59 18.27 5.49
CA GLY A 360 -0.41 18.46 4.65
C GLY A 360 0.84 18.91 5.41
N GLU A 361 0.83 18.83 6.74
CA GLU A 361 2.01 19.08 7.57
C GLU A 361 2.86 17.81 7.64
N LEU A 362 4.13 17.92 7.29
CA LEU A 362 5.14 16.87 7.47
C LEU A 362 5.85 17.08 8.80
N ARG A 363 5.86 16.06 9.65
CA ARG A 363 6.63 16.02 10.90
C ARG A 363 7.73 14.98 10.82
N VAL A 364 8.89 15.29 11.35
CA VAL A 364 9.96 14.31 11.61
C VAL A 364 9.98 14.04 13.11
N LEU A 365 9.88 12.77 13.47
CA LEU A 365 9.94 12.33 14.86
C LEU A 365 11.12 11.39 15.04
N ALA A 366 11.71 11.36 16.23
CA ALA A 366 12.53 10.23 16.64
C ALA A 366 11.63 9.02 16.93
N ALA A 367 12.04 7.83 16.52
CA ALA A 367 11.38 6.59 16.89
C ALA A 367 11.72 6.21 18.34
N ASN A 368 11.42 7.11 19.27
CA ASN A 368 11.71 6.97 20.70
C ASN A 368 10.54 6.27 21.40
N PRO A 369 10.76 5.10 22.06
CA PRO A 369 9.68 4.38 22.72
C PRO A 369 9.28 4.95 24.10
N ASP A 370 10.12 5.76 24.71
CA ASP A 370 9.91 6.22 26.08
C ASP A 370 9.03 7.47 26.14
N HIS A 371 9.13 8.34 25.13
CA HIS A 371 8.36 9.58 25.04
C HIS A 371 8.23 10.07 23.59
N TYR A 372 7.27 10.95 23.35
CA TYR A 372 7.15 11.68 22.09
C TYR A 372 8.29 12.67 21.92
N GLU A 373 8.95 12.60 20.77
CA GLU A 373 10.07 13.50 20.44
C GLU A 373 9.95 13.97 18.99
N GLU A 374 9.59 15.25 18.81
CA GLU A 374 9.50 15.89 17.51
C GLU A 374 10.80 16.62 17.17
N LEU A 375 11.39 16.29 16.05
CA LEU A 375 12.64 16.85 15.55
C LEU A 375 12.39 18.07 14.64
N GLY A 376 11.22 18.14 14.01
CA GLY A 376 10.85 19.25 13.15
C GLY A 376 9.53 19.04 12.43
N ARG A 377 8.97 20.17 11.94
CA ARG A 377 7.75 20.15 11.11
C ARG A 377 7.77 21.22 10.05
N VAL A 378 7.07 20.96 8.95
CA VAL A 378 6.92 21.92 7.85
C VAL A 378 5.67 21.62 7.03
N GLN A 379 5.02 22.66 6.48
CA GLN A 379 3.90 22.48 5.55
C GLN A 379 4.43 22.09 4.18
N VAL A 380 3.97 20.96 3.63
CA VAL A 380 4.42 20.43 2.33
C VAL A 380 3.31 20.29 1.29
N SER A 381 2.03 20.35 1.67
CA SER A 381 0.92 20.28 0.71
C SER A 381 -0.34 20.93 1.31
N GLY A 382 -1.42 20.97 0.53
CA GLY A 382 -2.77 21.18 1.04
C GLY A 382 -3.29 19.94 1.79
N LYS A 383 -4.60 19.92 2.06
CA LYS A 383 -5.25 18.77 2.71
C LYS A 383 -5.12 17.52 1.84
N THR A 384 -4.66 16.41 2.44
CA THR A 384 -4.42 15.15 1.72
C THR A 384 -4.80 13.93 2.55
N TYR A 385 -5.25 12.87 1.87
CA TYR A 385 -5.42 11.53 2.44
C TYR A 385 -4.55 10.49 1.73
N SER A 386 -3.72 10.93 0.80
CA SER A 386 -2.81 10.06 0.05
C SER A 386 -1.52 9.82 0.83
N HIS A 387 -1.01 8.59 0.76
CA HIS A 387 0.31 8.26 1.30
C HIS A 387 1.39 8.91 0.41
N PRO A 388 2.42 9.54 0.98
CA PRO A 388 3.54 10.07 0.19
C PRO A 388 4.46 8.95 -0.29
N ALA A 389 5.28 9.25 -1.29
CA ALA A 389 6.44 8.43 -1.67
C ALA A 389 7.73 9.16 -1.30
N LEU A 390 8.72 8.41 -0.83
CA LEU A 390 10.06 8.94 -0.58
C LEU A 390 11.05 8.20 -1.48
N ALA A 391 11.75 8.92 -2.34
CA ALA A 391 12.69 8.35 -3.28
C ALA A 391 13.84 9.34 -3.57
N ASN A 392 15.07 8.90 -3.37
CA ASN A 392 16.30 9.67 -3.63
C ASN A 392 16.31 11.03 -2.90
N GLY A 393 15.91 11.06 -1.63
CA GLY A 393 15.83 12.26 -0.79
C GLY A 393 14.74 13.25 -1.17
N VAL A 394 13.82 12.86 -2.07
CA VAL A 394 12.69 13.67 -2.54
C VAL A 394 11.39 13.03 -2.05
N LEU A 395 10.57 13.82 -1.38
CA LEU A 395 9.22 13.46 -0.97
C LEU A 395 8.22 13.88 -2.06
N TYR A 396 7.48 12.94 -2.59
CA TYR A 396 6.40 13.17 -3.54
C TYR A 396 5.08 13.14 -2.80
N VAL A 397 4.40 14.29 -2.75
CA VAL A 397 3.15 14.47 -2.03
C VAL A 397 2.08 14.98 -2.97
N ARG A 398 0.92 14.37 -2.94
CA ARG A 398 -0.25 14.88 -3.66
C ARG A 398 -1.33 15.38 -2.71
N ASP A 399 -2.05 16.40 -3.16
CA ASP A 399 -3.37 16.77 -2.66
C ASP A 399 -4.41 16.70 -3.81
N PRO A 400 -5.68 17.12 -3.61
CA PRO A 400 -6.71 17.08 -4.66
C PRO A 400 -6.44 17.98 -5.87
N ARG A 401 -5.41 18.82 -5.84
CA ARG A 401 -5.14 19.84 -6.89
C ARG A 401 -3.83 19.60 -7.61
N GLU A 402 -2.83 19.06 -6.90
CA GLU A 402 -1.49 18.96 -7.47
C GLU A 402 -0.68 17.79 -6.86
N LEU A 403 0.33 17.36 -7.60
CA LEU A 403 1.45 16.58 -7.12
C LEU A 403 2.67 17.48 -7.05
N GLN A 404 3.41 17.41 -5.98
CA GLN A 404 4.66 18.15 -5.83
C GLN A 404 5.80 17.25 -5.36
N ALA A 405 7.00 17.59 -5.81
CA ALA A 405 8.25 17.01 -5.38
C ALA A 405 8.95 17.98 -4.42
N VAL A 406 9.23 17.52 -3.21
CA VAL A 406 9.80 18.32 -2.14
C VAL A 406 11.11 17.70 -1.69
N ARG A 407 12.22 18.45 -1.76
CA ARG A 407 13.50 18.01 -1.24
C ARG A 407 13.53 18.12 0.28
N LEU A 408 13.85 17.02 0.95
CA LEU A 408 13.87 16.99 2.43
C LEU A 408 15.18 17.51 3.03
N ALA A 409 16.32 17.27 2.38
CA ALA A 409 17.62 17.77 2.84
C ALA A 409 17.91 19.14 2.24
N ALA A 410 18.58 20.02 3.00
CA ALA A 410 19.23 21.18 2.40
C ALA A 410 20.28 20.70 1.39
N ARG A 411 20.43 21.45 0.26
CA ARG A 411 21.62 21.23 -0.58
C ARG A 411 22.84 21.51 0.29
N ASP A 412 23.74 20.53 0.38
CA ASP A 412 25.11 20.85 0.73
C ASP A 412 25.61 21.80 -0.38
N LEU A 413 25.60 23.08 -0.10
CA LEU A 413 26.24 24.07 -0.98
C LEU A 413 27.74 23.75 -0.99
N PRO A 414 28.34 23.60 -2.17
CA PRO A 414 29.75 23.27 -2.28
C PRO A 414 30.65 24.35 -1.64
#